data_c23d28a94e26d4ed7061928032a31e52
#
_entry.id   c23d28a94e26d4ed7061928032a31e52
#
_cell.length_a   1.000
_cell.length_b   1.000
_cell.length_c   1.000
_cell.angle_alpha   90.00
_cell.angle_beta   90.00
_cell.angle_gamma   90.00
#
_symmetry.space_group_name_H-M   'P 1'
#
loop_
_entity.id
_entity.type
_entity.pdbx_description
1 polymer ?
#
loop_
_entity_poly.entity_id
_entity_poly.type
_entity_poly.pdbx_seq_one_letter_code
_entity_poly.pdbx_strand_id
1 'polypeptide(L)'
;MDKQLKVLAVDDPAVYVYVDDRYSFLKEFTKKTGVKIYFDIVKWVDYYSTLMNSFREYKYDIVMIAGHLWMSDFVEKGNLLELSGDFELGYDYEDIIPSIRQEIEYNGKKYLLPSFCDGHILLYRKSKIKENIADEISIDELIELVENNADKQKSTFVLKAHPSEIFLDFLPYLRNEGIDAFDHEGKPLFDNQKGYVALEKYINMKQYCPKNVAEFGNEEVLNAIQKDKCKLGVSWSGQLGKIMNDQCINPEEIGFASLETSWNTTWSFGINHLCQDQLLAERFLQFITTKDVDKVVGAYCGNPTRKSSFEHGKEKYRWYPVVQNMLERSKPLPHLPFTGQLIDITTKEIVKAFEHKISPQQALRNAASIIEREVI
;
A
#
# COMPACT_ATOMS: atom_id res chain seq x y z
N MET A 1 -13.25 -29.58 -22.67
CA MET A 1 -13.18 -29.08 -21.28
C MET A 1 -13.58 -27.63 -21.29
N ASP A 2 -14.41 -27.19 -20.36
CA ASP A 2 -14.75 -25.78 -20.23
C ASP A 2 -13.46 -25.01 -19.95
N LYS A 3 -13.20 -23.93 -20.69
CA LYS A 3 -12.04 -23.07 -20.42
C LYS A 3 -12.20 -22.40 -19.05
N GLN A 4 -11.12 -22.34 -18.26
CA GLN A 4 -11.12 -21.72 -16.95
C GLN A 4 -9.80 -20.98 -16.71
N LEU A 5 -9.83 -19.93 -15.87
CA LEU A 5 -8.67 -19.26 -15.31
C LEU A 5 -8.75 -19.30 -13.78
N LYS A 6 -7.60 -19.49 -13.15
CA LYS A 6 -7.44 -19.49 -11.69
C LYS A 6 -6.59 -18.32 -11.26
N VAL A 7 -7.08 -17.54 -10.32
CA VAL A 7 -6.44 -16.33 -9.78
C VAL A 7 -6.08 -16.59 -8.32
N LEU A 8 -4.81 -16.37 -7.98
CA LEU A 8 -4.37 -16.28 -6.59
C LEU A 8 -4.42 -14.83 -6.17
N ALA A 9 -5.13 -14.52 -5.10
CA ALA A 9 -5.25 -13.18 -4.56
C ALA A 9 -5.06 -13.14 -3.04
N VAL A 10 -4.58 -12.02 -2.52
CA VAL A 10 -4.42 -11.79 -1.09
C VAL A 10 -5.77 -11.56 -0.42
N ASP A 11 -5.92 -11.98 0.84
CA ASP A 11 -7.07 -11.69 1.69
C ASP A 11 -7.06 -10.20 2.10
N ASP A 12 -7.54 -9.36 1.18
CA ASP A 12 -7.75 -7.93 1.37
C ASP A 12 -9.21 -7.58 1.05
N PRO A 13 -9.84 -6.67 1.79
CA PRO A 13 -11.22 -6.26 1.56
C PRO A 13 -11.52 -5.84 0.11
N ALA A 14 -10.57 -5.17 -0.56
CA ALA A 14 -10.73 -4.75 -1.95
C ALA A 14 -10.90 -5.94 -2.92
N VAL A 15 -10.25 -7.08 -2.62
CA VAL A 15 -10.30 -8.28 -3.45
C VAL A 15 -11.68 -8.93 -3.45
N TYR A 16 -12.39 -8.86 -2.33
CA TYR A 16 -13.74 -9.44 -2.24
C TYR A 16 -14.75 -8.79 -3.19
N VAL A 17 -14.50 -7.56 -3.64
CA VAL A 17 -15.32 -6.88 -4.65
C VAL A 17 -15.38 -7.66 -5.96
N TYR A 18 -14.30 -8.32 -6.37
CA TYR A 18 -14.25 -9.08 -7.62
C TYR A 18 -15.16 -10.31 -7.60
N VAL A 19 -15.28 -10.95 -6.44
CA VAL A 19 -16.05 -12.19 -6.26
C VAL A 19 -17.48 -11.96 -5.73
N ASP A 20 -17.81 -10.72 -5.40
CA ASP A 20 -19.12 -10.35 -4.88
C ASP A 20 -20.19 -10.36 -5.98
N ASP A 21 -21.18 -11.21 -5.79
CA ASP A 21 -22.32 -11.37 -6.72
C ASP A 21 -23.10 -10.08 -7.00
N ARG A 22 -23.05 -9.09 -6.08
CA ARG A 22 -23.68 -7.78 -6.27
C ARG A 22 -23.15 -7.04 -7.49
N TYR A 23 -21.87 -7.20 -7.80
CA TYR A 23 -21.21 -6.54 -8.93
C TYR A 23 -21.16 -7.42 -10.18
N SER A 24 -21.27 -8.74 -10.02
CA SER A 24 -21.38 -9.72 -11.11
C SER A 24 -20.22 -9.73 -12.12
N PHE A 25 -19.05 -9.19 -11.80
CA PHE A 25 -17.91 -9.06 -12.73
C PHE A 25 -17.50 -10.41 -13.34
N LEU A 26 -17.33 -11.45 -12.52
CA LEU A 26 -16.90 -12.75 -13.02
C LEU A 26 -17.99 -13.42 -13.89
N LYS A 27 -19.26 -13.23 -13.54
CA LYS A 27 -20.39 -13.73 -14.33
C LYS A 27 -20.48 -13.04 -15.68
N GLU A 28 -20.21 -11.72 -15.71
CA GLU A 28 -20.20 -10.95 -16.95
C GLU A 28 -19.08 -11.40 -17.90
N PHE A 29 -17.86 -11.57 -17.37
CA PHE A 29 -16.75 -12.10 -18.17
C PHE A 29 -17.07 -13.51 -18.70
N THR A 30 -17.58 -14.40 -17.85
CA THR A 30 -17.99 -15.75 -18.24
C THR A 30 -19.06 -15.72 -19.34
N LYS A 31 -20.05 -14.84 -19.23
CA LYS A 31 -21.11 -14.69 -20.25
C LYS A 31 -20.56 -14.22 -21.60
N LYS A 32 -19.55 -13.31 -21.58
CA LYS A 32 -18.93 -12.78 -22.80
C LYS A 32 -17.99 -13.77 -23.48
N THR A 33 -17.31 -14.63 -22.72
CA THR A 33 -16.18 -15.45 -23.23
C THR A 33 -16.40 -16.96 -23.13
N GLY A 34 -17.35 -17.42 -22.33
CA GLY A 34 -17.51 -18.83 -21.99
C GLY A 34 -16.49 -19.36 -20.97
N VAL A 35 -15.61 -18.50 -20.45
CA VAL A 35 -14.51 -18.86 -19.53
C VAL A 35 -14.95 -18.69 -18.08
N LYS A 36 -14.76 -19.72 -17.26
CA LYS A 36 -15.01 -19.67 -15.81
C LYS A 36 -13.78 -19.13 -15.08
N ILE A 37 -14.01 -18.24 -14.12
CA ILE A 37 -12.94 -17.63 -13.32
C ILE A 37 -13.09 -18.09 -11.87
N TYR A 38 -11.97 -18.51 -11.26
CA TYR A 38 -11.90 -18.93 -9.87
C TYR A 38 -10.84 -18.11 -9.12
N PHE A 39 -11.25 -17.48 -8.05
CA PHE A 39 -10.34 -16.80 -7.11
C PHE A 39 -10.06 -17.71 -5.93
N ASP A 40 -8.78 -17.88 -5.61
CA ASP A 40 -8.29 -18.45 -4.35
C ASP A 40 -7.73 -17.29 -3.52
N ILE A 41 -8.44 -16.90 -2.47
CA ILE A 41 -8.11 -15.76 -1.61
C ILE A 41 -7.42 -16.28 -0.37
N VAL A 42 -6.14 -15.92 -0.19
CA VAL A 42 -5.25 -16.49 0.81
C VAL A 42 -4.83 -15.42 1.82
N LYS A 43 -4.86 -15.74 3.11
CA LYS A 43 -4.44 -14.85 4.18
C LYS A 43 -3.01 -14.38 4.02
N TRP A 44 -2.73 -13.14 4.40
CA TRP A 44 -1.41 -12.53 4.29
C TRP A 44 -0.27 -13.41 4.84
N VAL A 45 -0.47 -14.04 6.00
CA VAL A 45 0.55 -14.90 6.64
C VAL A 45 0.98 -16.09 5.79
N ASP A 46 0.10 -16.60 4.92
CA ASP A 46 0.34 -17.75 4.05
C ASP A 46 0.56 -17.33 2.58
N TYR A 47 0.28 -16.05 2.26
CA TYR A 47 0.20 -15.59 0.88
C TYR A 47 1.53 -15.72 0.14
N TYR A 48 2.62 -15.21 0.71
CA TYR A 48 3.94 -15.26 0.06
C TYR A 48 4.40 -16.68 -0.21
N SER A 49 4.22 -17.59 0.75
CA SER A 49 4.59 -19.00 0.56
C SER A 49 3.75 -19.69 -0.52
N THR A 50 2.44 -19.39 -0.58
CA THR A 50 1.54 -19.90 -1.61
C THR A 50 1.92 -19.36 -2.99
N LEU A 51 2.24 -18.07 -3.07
CA LEU A 51 2.69 -17.39 -4.29
C LEU A 51 3.99 -18.02 -4.82
N MET A 52 4.99 -18.21 -3.95
CA MET A 52 6.26 -18.85 -4.32
C MET A 52 6.10 -20.29 -4.81
N ASN A 53 5.17 -21.05 -4.20
CA ASN A 53 4.86 -22.40 -4.65
C ASN A 53 4.14 -22.39 -6.01
N SER A 54 3.34 -21.38 -6.31
CA SER A 54 2.65 -21.24 -7.59
C SER A 54 3.58 -21.04 -8.79
N PHE A 55 4.80 -20.56 -8.56
CA PHE A 55 5.82 -20.45 -9.59
C PHE A 55 6.63 -21.74 -9.83
N ARG A 56 6.48 -22.74 -8.97
CA ARG A 56 7.13 -24.06 -9.12
C ARG A 56 6.18 -25.09 -9.69
N GLU A 57 4.91 -25.00 -9.33
CA GLU A 57 3.87 -25.95 -9.72
C GLU A 57 2.68 -25.20 -10.27
N TYR A 58 2.25 -25.55 -11.49
CA TYR A 58 1.09 -24.92 -12.12
C TYR A 58 -0.17 -25.14 -11.28
N LYS A 59 -0.64 -24.06 -10.69
CA LYS A 59 -1.92 -24.03 -9.97
C LYS A 59 -2.76 -22.80 -10.33
N TYR A 60 -2.11 -21.68 -10.64
CA TYR A 60 -2.76 -20.40 -10.94
C TYR A 60 -2.21 -19.83 -12.23
N ASP A 61 -3.11 -19.28 -13.05
CA ASP A 61 -2.78 -18.53 -14.27
C ASP A 61 -2.37 -17.11 -13.97
N ILE A 62 -3.04 -16.50 -12.99
CA ILE A 62 -2.90 -15.10 -12.59
C ILE A 62 -2.59 -15.05 -11.11
N VAL A 63 -1.70 -14.15 -10.73
CA VAL A 63 -1.29 -13.95 -9.34
C VAL A 63 -1.33 -12.46 -8.99
N MET A 64 -1.72 -12.15 -7.76
CA MET A 64 -1.71 -10.79 -7.24
C MET A 64 -0.35 -10.48 -6.63
N ILE A 65 0.22 -9.33 -6.98
CA ILE A 65 1.57 -8.92 -6.63
C ILE A 65 1.54 -7.58 -5.91
N ALA A 66 2.22 -7.50 -4.76
CA ALA A 66 2.61 -6.23 -4.17
C ALA A 66 3.77 -5.65 -4.99
N GLY A 67 3.47 -4.78 -5.95
CA GLY A 67 4.42 -4.31 -6.94
C GLY A 67 5.68 -3.71 -6.32
N HIS A 68 5.50 -2.89 -5.31
CA HIS A 68 6.56 -2.24 -4.55
C HIS A 68 7.51 -3.19 -3.79
N LEU A 69 7.12 -4.44 -3.57
CA LEU A 69 7.93 -5.44 -2.83
C LEU A 69 8.57 -6.49 -3.73
N TRP A 70 7.83 -6.98 -4.73
CA TRP A 70 8.17 -8.27 -5.35
C TRP A 70 8.29 -8.25 -6.86
N MET A 71 7.79 -7.20 -7.55
CA MET A 71 7.72 -7.24 -9.02
C MET A 71 9.08 -7.46 -9.65
N SER A 72 10.10 -6.68 -9.28
CA SER A 72 11.44 -6.78 -9.86
C SER A 72 12.07 -8.16 -9.62
N ASP A 73 11.96 -8.68 -8.39
CA ASP A 73 12.46 -10.02 -8.05
C ASP A 73 11.81 -11.11 -8.90
N PHE A 74 10.49 -11.04 -9.09
CA PHE A 74 9.76 -12.05 -9.84
C PHE A 74 9.98 -11.94 -11.35
N VAL A 75 10.17 -10.73 -11.87
CA VAL A 75 10.52 -10.52 -13.28
C VAL A 75 11.94 -11.03 -13.56
N GLU A 76 12.92 -10.68 -12.73
CA GLU A 76 14.31 -11.14 -12.88
C GLU A 76 14.43 -12.67 -12.83
N LYS A 77 13.60 -13.31 -12.01
CA LYS A 77 13.54 -14.79 -11.90
C LYS A 77 12.72 -15.44 -13.03
N GLY A 78 12.12 -14.66 -13.92
CA GLY A 78 11.27 -15.17 -14.99
C GLY A 78 9.95 -15.77 -14.51
N ASN A 79 9.45 -15.38 -13.36
CA ASN A 79 8.21 -15.87 -12.76
C ASN A 79 6.94 -15.22 -13.32
N LEU A 80 7.08 -14.03 -13.93
CA LEU A 80 5.97 -13.29 -14.54
C LEU A 80 6.17 -13.17 -16.04
N LEU A 81 5.08 -13.29 -16.79
CA LEU A 81 5.08 -13.04 -18.22
C LEU A 81 4.96 -11.54 -18.50
N GLU A 82 5.72 -11.05 -19.48
CA GLU A 82 5.54 -9.72 -20.04
C GLU A 82 4.15 -9.62 -20.71
N LEU A 83 3.42 -8.54 -20.45
CA LEU A 83 2.15 -8.26 -21.13
C LEU A 83 2.44 -7.79 -22.56
N SER A 84 1.57 -8.17 -23.51
CA SER A 84 1.74 -7.82 -24.93
C SER A 84 1.78 -6.31 -25.17
N GLY A 85 1.19 -5.52 -24.27
CA GLY A 85 1.03 -4.09 -24.43
C GLY A 85 -0.09 -3.69 -25.41
N ASP A 86 -0.72 -4.66 -26.05
CA ASP A 86 -1.88 -4.46 -26.92
C ASP A 86 -3.15 -4.40 -26.07
N PHE A 87 -3.55 -3.18 -25.70
CA PHE A 87 -4.76 -2.99 -24.91
C PHE A 87 -6.01 -2.93 -25.79
N GLU A 88 -7.10 -3.54 -25.34
CA GLU A 88 -8.41 -3.43 -25.98
C GLU A 88 -8.82 -1.97 -26.11
N LEU A 89 -9.56 -1.65 -27.18
CA LEU A 89 -10.07 -0.30 -27.42
C LEU A 89 -10.89 0.19 -26.21
N GLY A 90 -10.49 1.31 -25.65
CA GLY A 90 -11.15 1.92 -24.48
C GLY A 90 -10.58 1.50 -23.12
N TYR A 91 -9.55 0.63 -23.05
CA TYR A 91 -8.87 0.32 -21.79
C TYR A 91 -8.19 1.56 -21.18
N ASP A 92 -7.63 2.44 -22.02
CA ASP A 92 -7.02 3.72 -21.64
C ASP A 92 -5.95 3.56 -20.52
N TYR A 93 -4.81 3.00 -20.94
CA TYR A 93 -3.67 2.78 -20.03
C TYR A 93 -3.14 4.10 -19.44
N GLU A 94 -3.20 5.20 -20.18
CA GLU A 94 -2.71 6.51 -19.75
C GLU A 94 -3.56 7.16 -18.65
N ASP A 95 -4.78 6.66 -18.41
CA ASP A 95 -5.64 7.07 -17.30
C ASP A 95 -5.14 6.54 -15.94
N ILE A 96 -4.30 5.50 -15.93
CA ILE A 96 -3.64 5.01 -14.72
C ILE A 96 -2.70 6.10 -14.20
N ILE A 97 -2.73 6.38 -12.90
CA ILE A 97 -1.90 7.41 -12.26
C ILE A 97 -0.40 7.13 -12.53
N PRO A 98 0.41 8.13 -12.90
CA PRO A 98 1.81 7.94 -13.31
C PRO A 98 2.70 7.24 -12.27
N SER A 99 2.53 7.55 -10.98
CA SER A 99 3.30 6.88 -9.91
C SER A 99 2.97 5.38 -9.80
N ILE A 100 1.70 5.01 -10.07
CA ILE A 100 1.28 3.61 -10.12
C ILE A 100 1.85 2.91 -11.34
N ARG A 101 1.90 3.59 -12.51
CA ARG A 101 2.54 3.01 -13.71
C ARG A 101 4.01 2.66 -13.46
N GLN A 102 4.73 3.44 -12.66
CA GLN A 102 6.10 3.11 -12.26
C GLN A 102 6.21 1.82 -11.45
N GLU A 103 5.17 1.42 -10.72
CA GLU A 103 5.15 0.17 -9.93
C GLU A 103 4.70 -1.06 -10.70
N ILE A 104 4.21 -0.91 -11.93
CA ILE A 104 3.71 -2.02 -12.76
C ILE A 104 4.54 -2.26 -14.01
N GLU A 105 5.54 -1.40 -14.25
CA GLU A 105 6.49 -1.50 -15.35
C GLU A 105 7.91 -1.77 -14.81
N TYR A 106 8.66 -2.60 -15.51
CA TYR A 106 10.06 -2.90 -15.21
C TYR A 106 10.89 -2.87 -16.48
N ASN A 107 11.98 -2.09 -16.49
CA ASN A 107 12.86 -1.90 -17.66
C ASN A 107 12.09 -1.53 -18.96
N GLY A 108 11.06 -0.67 -18.83
CA GLY A 108 10.24 -0.20 -19.94
C GLY A 108 9.22 -1.23 -20.48
N LYS A 109 9.06 -2.35 -19.81
CA LYS A 109 8.12 -3.42 -20.13
C LYS A 109 7.01 -3.51 -19.10
N LYS A 110 5.82 -3.92 -19.54
CA LYS A 110 4.64 -4.06 -18.68
C LYS A 110 4.51 -5.50 -18.20
N TYR A 111 4.37 -5.69 -16.91
CA TYR A 111 4.20 -7.01 -16.29
C TYR A 111 2.92 -7.13 -15.47
N LEU A 112 2.41 -6.00 -14.97
CA LEU A 112 1.26 -5.98 -14.07
C LEU A 112 0.18 -5.02 -14.56
N LEU A 113 -1.08 -5.29 -14.17
CA LEU A 113 -2.17 -4.32 -14.24
C LEU A 113 -2.71 -4.04 -12.83
N PRO A 114 -2.92 -2.77 -12.44
CA PRO A 114 -3.17 -2.39 -11.07
C PRO A 114 -4.60 -2.74 -10.66
N SER A 115 -4.75 -3.17 -9.41
CA SER A 115 -6.01 -3.49 -8.77
C SER A 115 -6.48 -2.37 -7.86
N PHE A 116 -5.64 -2.01 -6.89
CA PHE A 116 -5.87 -0.89 -5.96
C PHE A 116 -4.52 -0.36 -5.47
N CYS A 117 -4.53 0.85 -4.97
CA CYS A 117 -3.32 1.51 -4.48
C CYS A 117 -3.56 2.15 -3.12
N ASP A 118 -2.46 2.52 -2.48
CA ASP A 118 -2.46 3.05 -1.14
C ASP A 118 -1.32 4.04 -0.92
N GLY A 119 -1.45 4.87 0.11
CA GLY A 119 -0.41 5.76 0.59
C GLY A 119 -0.76 6.26 1.98
N HIS A 120 0.17 6.93 2.66
CA HIS A 120 -0.04 7.44 3.99
C HIS A 120 -0.90 8.71 3.98
N ILE A 121 -1.91 8.72 4.85
CA ILE A 121 -2.80 9.85 5.05
C ILE A 121 -2.98 10.12 6.54
N LEU A 122 -2.98 11.41 6.90
CA LEU A 122 -3.39 11.86 8.22
C LEU A 122 -4.93 11.93 8.26
N LEU A 123 -5.49 11.33 9.31
CA LEU A 123 -6.88 11.51 9.70
C LEU A 123 -6.94 12.23 11.04
N TYR A 124 -7.89 13.15 11.17
CA TYR A 124 -8.04 13.92 12.41
C TYR A 124 -9.50 14.25 12.70
N ARG A 125 -9.81 14.42 13.99
CA ARG A 125 -11.14 14.88 14.47
C ARG A 125 -11.17 16.40 14.48
N LYS A 126 -11.88 17.03 13.54
CA LYS A 126 -11.94 18.49 13.34
C LYS A 126 -12.27 19.25 14.63
N SER A 127 -13.27 18.79 15.39
CA SER A 127 -13.68 19.45 16.65
C SER A 127 -12.69 19.30 17.79
N LYS A 128 -11.70 18.40 17.69
CA LYS A 128 -10.69 18.13 18.72
C LYS A 128 -9.32 18.76 18.43
N ILE A 129 -9.17 19.35 17.27
CA ILE A 129 -7.96 20.05 16.81
C ILE A 129 -8.26 21.53 16.73
N LYS A 130 -7.33 22.35 17.22
CA LYS A 130 -7.52 23.81 17.25
C LYS A 130 -7.05 24.48 15.98
N GLU A 131 -6.06 23.87 15.34
CA GLU A 131 -5.40 24.37 14.15
C GLU A 131 -6.24 24.11 12.90
N ASN A 132 -6.09 24.99 11.91
CA ASN A 132 -6.59 24.72 10.57
C ASN A 132 -5.51 23.91 9.82
N ILE A 133 -5.84 22.67 9.44
CA ILE A 133 -4.91 21.75 8.78
C ILE A 133 -5.10 21.89 7.27
N ALA A 134 -4.00 22.09 6.55
CA ALA A 134 -3.97 22.09 5.09
C ALA A 134 -4.21 20.68 4.53
N ASP A 135 -4.53 20.58 3.24
CA ASP A 135 -4.73 19.27 2.57
C ASP A 135 -3.45 18.44 2.49
N GLU A 136 -2.31 19.06 2.75
CA GLU A 136 -0.99 18.43 2.79
C GLU A 136 -0.16 19.02 3.93
N ILE A 137 0.57 18.18 4.65
CA ILE A 137 1.46 18.58 5.75
C ILE A 137 2.79 17.80 5.72
N SER A 138 3.84 18.44 6.20
CA SER A 138 5.14 17.81 6.47
C SER A 138 5.09 16.94 7.73
N ILE A 139 6.09 16.10 7.91
CA ILE A 139 6.26 15.32 9.17
C ILE A 139 6.53 16.25 10.36
N ASP A 140 7.25 17.35 10.15
CA ASP A 140 7.55 18.29 11.24
C ASP A 140 6.27 19.01 11.69
N GLU A 141 5.41 19.44 10.77
CA GLU A 141 4.08 19.97 11.09
C GLU A 141 3.17 18.95 11.75
N LEU A 142 3.21 17.67 11.33
CA LEU A 142 2.48 16.58 11.99
C LEU A 142 2.93 16.44 13.46
N ILE A 143 4.24 16.45 13.72
CA ILE A 143 4.79 16.35 15.08
C ILE A 143 4.29 17.51 15.92
N GLU A 144 4.44 18.74 15.43
CA GLU A 144 3.98 19.95 16.12
C GLU A 144 2.48 19.92 16.40
N LEU A 145 1.67 19.48 15.43
CA LEU A 145 0.23 19.32 15.56
C LEU A 145 -0.13 18.34 16.67
N VAL A 146 0.56 17.20 16.75
CA VAL A 146 0.33 16.19 17.79
C VAL A 146 0.74 16.74 19.17
N GLU A 147 1.87 17.43 19.27
CA GLU A 147 2.38 18.04 20.51
C GLU A 147 1.43 19.11 21.04
N ASN A 148 0.96 20.01 20.18
CA ASN A 148 0.03 21.08 20.54
C ASN A 148 -1.33 20.58 21.01
N ASN A 149 -1.74 19.40 20.56
CA ASN A 149 -3.02 18.79 20.90
C ASN A 149 -2.88 17.64 21.92
N ALA A 150 -1.67 17.43 22.51
CA ALA A 150 -1.41 16.35 23.45
C ALA A 150 -2.34 16.37 24.64
N ASP A 151 -2.85 15.18 25.01
CA ASP A 151 -3.70 14.97 26.16
C ASP A 151 -2.98 14.03 27.15
N LYS A 152 -2.86 14.47 28.40
CA LYS A 152 -2.19 13.66 29.44
C LYS A 152 -2.99 12.44 29.87
N GLN A 153 -4.30 12.42 29.58
CA GLN A 153 -5.21 11.37 30.06
C GLN A 153 -5.64 10.41 28.94
N LYS A 154 -5.48 10.80 27.66
CA LYS A 154 -5.93 10.02 26.51
C LYS A 154 -4.87 10.00 25.43
N SER A 155 -4.83 8.91 24.67
CA SER A 155 -3.99 8.86 23.46
C SER A 155 -4.41 9.95 22.48
N THR A 156 -3.46 10.76 22.08
CA THR A 156 -3.68 11.84 21.12
C THR A 156 -3.55 11.33 19.69
N PHE A 157 -2.59 10.45 19.49
CA PHE A 157 -2.15 9.99 18.16
C PHE A 157 -2.16 8.46 18.07
N VAL A 158 -2.28 7.93 16.88
CA VAL A 158 -2.06 6.52 16.55
C VAL A 158 -1.26 6.38 15.25
N LEU A 159 -0.38 5.40 15.23
CA LEU A 159 0.46 5.02 14.09
C LEU A 159 0.56 3.49 14.00
N LYS A 160 1.12 2.97 12.90
CA LYS A 160 1.28 1.53 12.68
C LYS A 160 2.70 1.12 13.05
N ALA A 161 2.86 0.50 14.22
CA ALA A 161 4.16 0.04 14.70
C ALA A 161 4.30 -1.49 14.77
N HIS A 162 3.30 -2.24 14.28
CA HIS A 162 3.42 -3.68 14.12
C HIS A 162 4.57 -4.02 13.15
N PRO A 163 5.32 -5.10 13.34
CA PRO A 163 6.46 -5.47 12.47
C PRO A 163 6.14 -5.57 10.98
N SER A 164 4.88 -5.84 10.59
CA SER A 164 4.47 -5.84 9.18
C SER A 164 4.34 -4.45 8.55
N GLU A 165 4.30 -3.39 9.36
CA GLU A 165 3.97 -2.02 8.93
C GLU A 165 5.07 -1.00 9.26
N ILE A 166 5.83 -1.22 10.32
CA ILE A 166 6.68 -0.21 10.97
C ILE A 166 7.73 0.41 10.03
N PHE A 167 8.32 -0.35 9.10
CA PHE A 167 9.26 0.20 8.13
C PHE A 167 8.57 1.19 7.20
N LEU A 168 7.41 0.81 6.71
CA LEU A 168 6.64 1.62 5.76
C LEU A 168 6.10 2.88 6.43
N ASP A 169 5.71 2.78 7.70
CA ASP A 169 5.23 3.91 8.50
C ASP A 169 6.38 4.87 8.90
N PHE A 170 7.61 4.36 9.01
CA PHE A 170 8.83 5.15 9.23
C PHE A 170 9.30 5.89 7.97
N LEU A 171 9.06 5.34 6.80
CA LEU A 171 9.61 5.87 5.53
C LEU A 171 9.27 7.35 5.25
N PRO A 172 8.07 7.89 5.54
CA PRO A 172 7.80 9.32 5.42
C PRO A 172 8.70 10.20 6.29
N TYR A 173 9.08 9.75 7.49
CA TYR A 173 9.99 10.47 8.39
C TYR A 173 11.39 10.55 7.79
N LEU A 174 11.86 9.46 7.20
CA LEU A 174 13.16 9.41 6.54
C LEU A 174 13.22 10.37 5.35
N ARG A 175 12.18 10.37 4.52
CA ARG A 175 12.05 11.27 3.37
C ARG A 175 11.91 12.73 3.77
N ASN A 176 11.31 13.03 4.92
CA ASN A 176 11.23 14.39 5.46
C ASN A 176 12.62 14.98 5.78
N GLU A 177 13.58 14.13 6.15
CA GLU A 177 14.99 14.53 6.29
C GLU A 177 15.73 14.64 4.95
N GLY A 178 15.04 14.45 3.82
CA GLY A 178 15.57 14.58 2.47
C GLY A 178 16.46 13.41 2.03
N ILE A 179 16.23 12.21 2.58
CA ILE A 179 16.91 10.99 2.18
C ILE A 179 15.91 9.87 1.89
N ASP A 180 16.21 9.03 0.90
CA ASP A 180 15.50 7.78 0.67
C ASP A 180 16.13 6.64 1.49
N ALA A 181 15.41 5.52 1.62
CA ALA A 181 15.92 4.39 2.38
C ALA A 181 17.10 3.69 1.69
N PHE A 182 17.00 3.53 0.37
CA PHE A 182 17.99 2.82 -0.45
C PHE A 182 18.24 3.57 -1.75
N ASP A 183 19.44 3.44 -2.29
CA ASP A 183 19.74 3.87 -3.66
C ASP A 183 19.30 2.81 -4.69
N HIS A 184 19.59 3.07 -5.96
CA HIS A 184 19.25 2.20 -7.08
C HIS A 184 20.03 0.87 -7.12
N GLU A 185 21.07 0.72 -6.30
CA GLU A 185 21.84 -0.52 -6.13
C GLU A 185 21.44 -1.25 -4.85
N GLY A 186 20.53 -0.69 -4.05
CA GLY A 186 20.06 -1.23 -2.78
C GLY A 186 20.92 -0.85 -1.57
N LYS A 187 21.90 0.03 -1.75
CA LYS A 187 22.73 0.50 -0.66
C LYS A 187 21.91 1.33 0.32
N PRO A 188 21.99 1.06 1.63
CA PRO A 188 21.30 1.85 2.64
C PRO A 188 21.80 3.29 2.67
N LEU A 189 20.86 4.25 2.61
CA LEU A 189 21.15 5.69 2.67
C LEU A 189 20.87 6.28 4.05
N PHE A 190 20.42 5.51 5.01
CA PHE A 190 19.95 5.97 6.32
C PHE A 190 20.99 5.86 7.45
N ASP A 191 22.15 5.22 7.24
CA ASP A 191 23.20 5.15 8.29
C ASP A 191 24.00 6.46 8.37
N ASN A 192 23.31 7.53 8.78
CA ASN A 192 23.89 8.86 8.96
C ASN A 192 23.01 9.69 9.92
N GLN A 193 23.46 10.90 10.25
CA GLN A 193 22.77 11.77 11.20
C GLN A 193 21.29 12.05 10.83
N LYS A 194 20.97 12.22 9.54
CA LYS A 194 19.60 12.45 9.09
C LYS A 194 18.69 11.23 9.34
N GLY A 195 19.18 10.03 9.03
CA GLY A 195 18.46 8.80 9.32
C GLY A 195 18.22 8.60 10.81
N TYR A 196 19.23 8.89 11.65
CA TYR A 196 19.08 8.76 13.11
C TYR A 196 18.03 9.73 13.64
N VAL A 197 18.03 10.99 13.18
CA VAL A 197 17.01 11.99 13.53
C VAL A 197 15.62 11.55 13.08
N ALA A 198 15.49 11.03 11.85
CA ALA A 198 14.22 10.54 11.36
C ALA A 198 13.65 9.41 12.22
N LEU A 199 14.48 8.42 12.58
CA LEU A 199 14.03 7.30 13.40
C LEU A 199 13.73 7.74 14.85
N GLU A 200 14.49 8.67 15.38
CA GLU A 200 14.23 9.28 16.69
C GLU A 200 12.88 10.02 16.72
N LYS A 201 12.61 10.85 15.70
CA LYS A 201 11.31 11.52 15.53
C LYS A 201 10.16 10.51 15.52
N TYR A 202 10.27 9.44 14.71
CA TYR A 202 9.25 8.40 14.62
C TYR A 202 9.02 7.70 15.98
N ILE A 203 10.09 7.29 16.67
CA ILE A 203 10.00 6.62 17.97
C ILE A 203 9.41 7.55 19.03
N ASN A 204 9.74 8.83 19.00
CA ASN A 204 9.24 9.83 19.96
C ASN A 204 7.72 10.03 19.85
N MET A 205 7.11 9.76 18.68
CA MET A 205 5.65 9.80 18.52
C MET A 205 4.93 8.77 19.41
N LYS A 206 5.61 7.69 19.82
CA LYS A 206 5.07 6.66 20.70
C LYS A 206 4.49 7.20 22.00
N GLN A 207 5.07 8.28 22.55
CA GLN A 207 4.61 8.89 23.82
C GLN A 207 3.17 9.44 23.75
N TYR A 208 2.67 9.74 22.54
CA TYR A 208 1.32 10.25 22.29
C TYR A 208 0.31 9.15 21.94
N CYS A 209 0.80 7.91 21.78
CA CYS A 209 0.04 6.74 21.35
C CYS A 209 -0.47 5.90 22.51
N PRO A 210 -1.38 4.93 22.25
CA PRO A 210 -1.72 3.89 23.22
C PRO A 210 -0.48 3.10 23.67
N LYS A 211 -0.47 2.61 24.90
CA LYS A 211 0.68 1.88 25.47
C LYS A 211 1.10 0.65 24.66
N ASN A 212 0.13 0.00 24.02
CA ASN A 212 0.35 -1.19 23.21
C ASN A 212 0.47 -0.88 21.70
N VAL A 213 0.86 0.34 21.33
CA VAL A 213 0.97 0.76 19.90
C VAL A 213 1.94 -0.10 19.09
N ALA A 214 2.89 -0.78 19.71
CA ALA A 214 3.77 -1.74 19.04
C ALA A 214 3.03 -2.94 18.40
N GLU A 215 1.78 -3.18 18.81
CA GLU A 215 0.91 -4.22 18.27
C GLU A 215 -0.02 -3.68 17.17
N PHE A 216 0.00 -2.35 16.90
CA PHE A 216 -0.94 -1.71 16.00
C PHE A 216 -0.51 -1.89 14.54
N GLY A 217 -1.37 -2.57 13.80
CA GLY A 217 -1.42 -2.60 12.35
C GLY A 217 -2.61 -1.82 11.82
N ASN A 218 -3.10 -2.21 10.65
CA ASN A 218 -4.19 -1.53 9.96
C ASN A 218 -5.52 -1.54 10.75
N GLU A 219 -5.89 -2.67 11.32
CA GLU A 219 -7.17 -2.84 12.01
C GLU A 219 -7.23 -2.02 13.32
N GLU A 220 -6.14 -1.96 14.08
CA GLU A 220 -6.08 -1.21 15.34
C GLU A 220 -6.16 0.29 15.09
N VAL A 221 -5.43 0.80 14.08
CA VAL A 221 -5.48 2.22 13.69
C VAL A 221 -6.86 2.57 13.14
N LEU A 222 -7.43 1.74 12.25
CA LEU A 222 -8.79 1.89 11.75
C LEU A 222 -9.79 2.00 12.92
N ASN A 223 -9.75 1.04 13.84
CA ASN A 223 -10.65 1.01 15.00
C ASN A 223 -10.46 2.24 15.91
N ALA A 224 -9.24 2.70 16.12
CA ALA A 224 -8.96 3.86 16.96
C ALA A 224 -9.60 5.14 16.38
N ILE A 225 -9.48 5.35 15.09
CA ILE A 225 -10.05 6.50 14.38
C ILE A 225 -11.58 6.37 14.29
N GLN A 226 -12.08 5.23 13.81
CA GLN A 226 -13.50 4.99 13.60
C GLN A 226 -14.32 5.11 14.89
N LYS A 227 -13.79 4.63 16.02
CA LYS A 227 -14.45 4.63 17.33
C LYS A 227 -14.07 5.84 18.21
N ASP A 228 -13.47 6.88 17.61
CA ASP A 228 -13.14 8.14 18.30
C ASP A 228 -12.23 7.98 19.54
N LYS A 229 -11.29 7.01 19.50
CA LYS A 229 -10.36 6.71 20.59
C LYS A 229 -9.11 7.59 20.59
N CYS A 230 -8.84 8.32 19.49
CA CYS A 230 -7.72 9.24 19.34
C CYS A 230 -8.18 10.52 18.63
N LYS A 231 -7.34 11.56 18.67
CA LYS A 231 -7.60 12.83 17.96
C LYS A 231 -7.07 12.81 16.54
N LEU A 232 -5.90 12.19 16.34
CA LEU A 232 -5.17 12.10 15.09
C LEU A 232 -4.63 10.69 14.88
N GLY A 233 -4.40 10.33 13.63
CA GLY A 233 -3.72 9.08 13.28
C GLY A 233 -3.27 9.06 11.84
N VAL A 234 -2.15 8.38 11.57
CA VAL A 234 -1.69 8.09 10.23
C VAL A 234 -2.11 6.68 9.85
N SER A 235 -2.78 6.54 8.71
CA SER A 235 -3.26 5.26 8.20
C SER A 235 -2.94 5.12 6.71
N TRP A 236 -3.18 3.93 6.17
CA TRP A 236 -3.27 3.73 4.74
C TRP A 236 -4.55 4.37 4.20
N SER A 237 -4.44 5.12 3.12
CA SER A 237 -5.57 5.78 2.47
C SER A 237 -6.61 4.79 1.93
N GLY A 238 -6.21 3.58 1.59
CA GLY A 238 -7.12 2.50 1.19
C GLY A 238 -8.07 2.01 2.29
N GLN A 239 -7.79 2.33 3.56
CA GLN A 239 -8.70 2.02 4.67
C GLN A 239 -9.87 3.01 4.77
N LEU A 240 -9.85 4.14 4.04
CA LEU A 240 -10.83 5.22 4.19
C LEU A 240 -12.26 4.77 3.91
N GLY A 241 -12.51 3.95 2.92
CA GLY A 241 -13.83 3.39 2.65
C GLY A 241 -14.38 2.57 3.83
N LYS A 242 -13.53 1.84 4.54
CA LYS A 242 -13.90 1.12 5.76
C LYS A 242 -14.02 2.03 6.98
N ILE A 243 -13.12 3.00 7.14
CA ILE A 243 -13.16 3.96 8.26
C ILE A 243 -14.45 4.78 8.22
N MET A 244 -14.86 5.20 7.02
CA MET A 244 -15.98 6.10 6.80
C MET A 244 -17.33 5.40 6.62
N ASN A 245 -17.43 4.11 6.93
CA ASN A 245 -18.69 3.37 6.84
C ASN A 245 -19.69 3.79 7.97
N ASP A 246 -20.85 3.14 7.99
CA ASP A 246 -21.94 3.37 8.95
C ASP A 246 -21.57 3.10 10.43
N GLN A 247 -20.45 2.44 10.67
CA GLN A 247 -19.92 2.21 12.03
C GLN A 247 -19.06 3.36 12.54
N CYS A 248 -18.72 4.34 11.70
CA CYS A 248 -17.90 5.48 12.09
C CYS A 248 -18.69 6.44 13.00
N ILE A 249 -18.11 6.73 14.16
CA ILE A 249 -18.69 7.75 15.04
C ILE A 249 -18.44 9.13 14.43
N ASN A 250 -19.53 9.85 14.11
CA ASN A 250 -19.49 11.19 13.51
C ASN A 250 -18.53 11.28 12.31
N PRO A 251 -18.82 10.61 11.18
CA PRO A 251 -17.90 10.58 10.03
C PRO A 251 -17.63 12.00 9.47
N GLU A 252 -18.56 12.93 9.59
CA GLU A 252 -18.38 14.33 9.13
C GLU A 252 -17.30 15.10 9.91
N GLU A 253 -16.98 14.65 11.12
CA GLU A 253 -15.90 15.20 11.93
C GLU A 253 -14.50 14.72 11.50
N ILE A 254 -14.40 13.73 10.63
CA ILE A 254 -13.11 13.27 10.10
C ILE A 254 -12.61 14.26 9.04
N GLY A 255 -11.44 14.84 9.27
CA GLY A 255 -10.64 15.58 8.30
C GLY A 255 -9.50 14.71 7.76
N PHE A 256 -8.97 15.11 6.61
CA PHE A 256 -7.94 14.38 5.86
C PHE A 256 -6.82 15.34 5.45
N ALA A 257 -5.57 14.90 5.54
CA ALA A 257 -4.43 15.57 4.94
C ALA A 257 -3.42 14.53 4.45
N SER A 258 -2.81 14.74 3.30
CA SER A 258 -1.71 13.90 2.83
C SER A 258 -0.41 14.28 3.56
N LEU A 259 0.54 13.35 3.64
CA LEU A 259 1.91 13.68 4.03
C LEU A 259 2.69 14.09 2.78
N GLU A 260 3.45 15.19 2.83
CA GLU A 260 4.29 15.65 1.71
C GLU A 260 5.25 14.58 1.19
N THR A 261 5.71 13.72 2.08
CA THR A 261 6.68 12.65 1.82
C THR A 261 6.05 11.27 1.72
N SER A 262 4.77 11.20 1.38
CA SER A 262 4.06 9.95 1.12
C SER A 262 4.71 9.16 0.00
N TRP A 263 4.53 7.88 0.05
CA TRP A 263 4.86 6.94 -1.01
C TRP A 263 3.65 6.06 -1.31
N ASN A 264 3.56 5.55 -2.52
CA ASN A 264 2.47 4.68 -2.90
C ASN A 264 2.86 3.21 -2.80
N THR A 265 1.87 2.39 -2.55
CA THR A 265 1.93 0.95 -2.71
C THR A 265 0.81 0.51 -3.63
N THR A 266 1.11 -0.40 -4.54
CA THR A 266 0.11 -0.87 -5.48
C THR A 266 0.02 -2.39 -5.43
N TRP A 267 -1.19 -2.89 -5.23
CA TRP A 267 -1.52 -4.28 -5.47
C TRP A 267 -1.99 -4.46 -6.90
N SER A 268 -1.38 -5.36 -7.63
CA SER A 268 -1.59 -5.53 -9.06
C SER A 268 -1.71 -6.99 -9.43
N PHE A 269 -2.31 -7.30 -10.57
CA PHE A 269 -2.36 -8.64 -11.12
C PHE A 269 -1.29 -8.83 -12.18
N GLY A 270 -0.59 -9.97 -12.14
CA GLY A 270 0.38 -10.41 -13.14
C GLY A 270 0.06 -11.83 -13.63
N ILE A 271 0.62 -12.19 -14.76
CA ILE A 271 0.45 -13.51 -15.36
C ILE A 271 1.59 -14.41 -14.94
N ASN A 272 1.27 -15.54 -14.31
CA ASN A 272 2.24 -16.56 -13.94
C ASN A 272 2.91 -17.13 -15.21
N HIS A 273 4.23 -17.30 -15.19
CA HIS A 273 4.97 -17.86 -16.32
C HIS A 273 4.53 -19.28 -16.73
N LEU A 274 3.88 -20.01 -15.82
CA LEU A 274 3.29 -21.34 -16.10
C LEU A 274 1.91 -21.27 -16.75
N CYS A 275 1.33 -20.09 -16.94
CA CYS A 275 0.03 -19.90 -17.57
C CYS A 275 0.02 -20.47 -19.00
N GLN A 276 -1.01 -21.29 -19.31
CA GLN A 276 -1.10 -22.01 -20.61
C GLN A 276 -1.77 -21.18 -21.72
N ASP A 277 -2.55 -20.14 -21.38
CA ASP A 277 -3.26 -19.27 -22.33
C ASP A 277 -3.06 -17.81 -21.92
N GLN A 278 -1.87 -17.27 -22.24
CA GLN A 278 -1.48 -15.92 -21.89
C GLN A 278 -2.47 -14.88 -22.44
N LEU A 279 -2.89 -15.01 -23.68
CA LEU A 279 -3.82 -14.05 -24.33
C LEU A 279 -5.17 -14.00 -23.59
N LEU A 280 -5.66 -15.16 -23.15
CA LEU A 280 -6.89 -15.23 -22.38
C LEU A 280 -6.71 -14.59 -21.01
N ALA A 281 -5.57 -14.82 -20.36
CA ALA A 281 -5.25 -14.22 -19.07
C ALA A 281 -5.13 -12.69 -19.20
N GLU A 282 -4.43 -12.16 -20.21
CA GLU A 282 -4.33 -10.72 -20.48
C GLU A 282 -5.71 -10.09 -20.71
N ARG A 283 -6.56 -10.74 -21.49
CA ARG A 283 -7.92 -10.27 -21.73
C ARG A 283 -8.75 -10.20 -20.44
N PHE A 284 -8.58 -11.18 -19.57
CA PHE A 284 -9.23 -11.13 -18.26
C PHE A 284 -8.66 -10.03 -17.39
N LEU A 285 -7.35 -9.85 -17.33
CA LEU A 285 -6.73 -8.75 -16.58
C LEU A 285 -7.22 -7.39 -17.05
N GLN A 286 -7.25 -7.16 -18.35
CA GLN A 286 -7.79 -5.91 -18.90
C GLN A 286 -9.25 -5.70 -18.51
N PHE A 287 -10.07 -6.76 -18.52
CA PHE A 287 -11.47 -6.67 -18.12
C PHE A 287 -11.65 -6.27 -16.65
N ILE A 288 -10.94 -6.91 -15.71
CA ILE A 288 -11.12 -6.66 -14.28
C ILE A 288 -10.40 -5.41 -13.77
N THR A 289 -9.60 -4.76 -14.60
CA THR A 289 -8.90 -3.50 -14.28
C THR A 289 -9.40 -2.33 -15.14
N THR A 290 -10.60 -2.48 -15.75
CA THR A 290 -11.25 -1.37 -16.47
C THR A 290 -11.65 -0.24 -15.54
N LYS A 291 -11.91 0.94 -16.11
CA LYS A 291 -12.41 2.12 -15.38
C LYS A 291 -13.65 1.83 -14.52
N ASP A 292 -14.57 1.01 -15.03
CA ASP A 292 -15.82 0.70 -14.33
C ASP A 292 -15.59 -0.23 -13.14
N VAL A 293 -14.67 -1.18 -13.24
CA VAL A 293 -14.28 -2.05 -12.12
C VAL A 293 -13.45 -1.26 -11.11
N ASP A 294 -12.47 -0.48 -11.56
CA ASP A 294 -11.59 0.34 -10.71
C ASP A 294 -12.39 1.30 -9.81
N LYS A 295 -13.43 1.95 -10.34
CA LYS A 295 -14.35 2.81 -9.56
C LYS A 295 -15.00 2.07 -8.40
N VAL A 296 -15.39 0.82 -8.61
CA VAL A 296 -16.10 0.02 -7.59
C VAL A 296 -15.12 -0.50 -6.55
N VAL A 297 -14.00 -1.05 -6.98
CA VAL A 297 -12.95 -1.57 -6.09
C VAL A 297 -12.42 -0.46 -5.20
N GLY A 298 -11.99 0.66 -5.80
CA GLY A 298 -11.42 1.78 -5.08
C GLY A 298 -12.39 2.49 -4.14
N ALA A 299 -13.69 2.50 -4.47
CA ALA A 299 -14.71 3.07 -3.61
C ALA A 299 -15.00 2.23 -2.36
N TYR A 300 -14.82 0.92 -2.45
CA TYR A 300 -15.05 0.01 -1.34
C TYR A 300 -13.86 -0.01 -0.35
N CYS A 301 -12.68 -0.25 -0.88
CA CYS A 301 -11.43 -0.26 -0.12
C CYS A 301 -10.26 -0.19 -1.11
N GLY A 302 -9.13 0.38 -0.69
CA GLY A 302 -7.90 0.33 -1.48
C GLY A 302 -7.81 1.34 -2.61
N ASN A 303 -8.46 2.46 -2.57
CA ASN A 303 -8.43 3.56 -3.57
C ASN A 303 -8.40 3.15 -5.04
N PRO A 304 -8.97 3.95 -5.93
CA PRO A 304 -8.83 3.78 -7.37
C PRO A 304 -7.38 3.95 -7.84
N THR A 305 -7.06 3.31 -8.94
CA THR A 305 -5.74 3.44 -9.60
C THR A 305 -5.77 4.41 -10.79
N ARG A 306 -6.96 4.90 -11.16
CA ARG A 306 -7.21 5.72 -12.35
C ARG A 306 -7.67 7.12 -12.02
N LYS A 307 -7.17 8.12 -12.75
CA LYS A 307 -7.56 9.52 -12.62
C LYS A 307 -9.07 9.73 -12.80
N SER A 308 -9.64 9.09 -13.84
CA SER A 308 -11.08 9.20 -14.13
C SER A 308 -11.96 8.63 -13.03
N SER A 309 -11.49 7.65 -12.25
CA SER A 309 -12.23 7.09 -11.13
C SER A 309 -12.28 8.03 -9.94
N PHE A 310 -11.16 8.72 -9.63
CA PHE A 310 -11.13 9.78 -8.62
C PHE A 310 -12.04 10.93 -9.00
N GLU A 311 -11.93 11.40 -10.24
CA GLU A 311 -12.78 12.50 -10.76
C GLU A 311 -14.27 12.19 -10.69
N HIS A 312 -14.65 10.95 -11.03
CA HIS A 312 -16.04 10.48 -10.91
C HIS A 312 -16.53 10.42 -9.46
N GLY A 313 -15.66 10.07 -8.52
CA GLY A 313 -16.02 9.85 -7.12
C GLY A 313 -15.87 11.06 -6.19
N LYS A 314 -15.23 12.16 -6.63
CA LYS A 314 -14.80 13.27 -5.78
C LYS A 314 -15.93 13.96 -4.99
N GLU A 315 -17.14 14.04 -5.55
CA GLU A 315 -18.30 14.63 -4.87
C GLU A 315 -18.87 13.73 -3.77
N LYS A 316 -18.65 12.42 -3.89
CA LYS A 316 -19.16 11.42 -2.95
C LYS A 316 -18.15 11.06 -1.87
N TYR A 317 -16.88 10.93 -2.24
CA TYR A 317 -15.81 10.50 -1.35
C TYR A 317 -14.92 11.70 -1.02
N ARG A 318 -15.18 12.34 0.12
CA ARG A 318 -14.51 13.58 0.55
C ARG A 318 -12.99 13.54 0.62
N TRP A 319 -12.42 12.34 0.71
CA TRP A 319 -10.96 12.11 0.75
C TRP A 319 -10.32 11.99 -0.64
N TYR A 320 -11.10 11.77 -1.70
CA TYR A 320 -10.55 11.55 -3.05
C TYR A 320 -9.63 12.66 -3.54
N PRO A 321 -9.95 13.95 -3.40
CA PRO A 321 -9.05 15.01 -3.86
C PRO A 321 -7.68 14.96 -3.18
N VAL A 322 -7.66 14.74 -1.85
CA VAL A 322 -6.42 14.67 -1.06
C VAL A 322 -5.60 13.43 -1.43
N VAL A 323 -6.27 12.27 -1.56
CA VAL A 323 -5.61 11.01 -1.92
C VAL A 323 -5.06 11.05 -3.34
N GLN A 324 -5.83 11.56 -4.31
CA GLN A 324 -5.35 11.71 -5.70
C GLN A 324 -4.10 12.59 -5.76
N ASN A 325 -4.13 13.74 -5.11
CA ASN A 325 -3.00 14.65 -5.05
C ASN A 325 -1.76 13.98 -4.41
N MET A 326 -1.95 13.24 -3.33
CA MET A 326 -0.90 12.43 -2.71
C MET A 326 -0.29 11.43 -3.70
N LEU A 327 -1.12 10.64 -4.38
CA LEU A 327 -0.67 9.60 -5.31
C LEU A 327 0.08 10.20 -6.53
N GLU A 328 -0.36 11.35 -7.03
CA GLU A 328 0.30 12.03 -8.15
C GLU A 328 1.70 12.53 -7.80
N ARG A 329 1.99 12.78 -6.51
CA ARG A 329 3.29 13.26 -6.00
C ARG A 329 4.12 12.19 -5.31
N SER A 330 3.52 11.07 -4.93
CA SER A 330 4.21 10.00 -4.24
C SER A 330 5.34 9.39 -5.07
N LYS A 331 6.36 8.92 -4.38
CA LYS A 331 7.49 8.22 -5.00
C LYS A 331 7.44 6.74 -4.63
N PRO A 332 7.63 5.81 -5.57
CA PRO A 332 7.79 4.39 -5.25
C PRO A 332 9.12 4.13 -4.52
N LEU A 333 9.26 2.95 -3.95
CA LEU A 333 10.56 2.40 -3.58
C LEU A 333 11.35 2.02 -4.85
N PRO A 334 12.69 1.98 -4.79
CA PRO A 334 13.47 1.49 -5.93
C PRO A 334 13.08 0.05 -6.28
N HIS A 335 12.99 -0.24 -7.58
CA HIS A 335 12.71 -1.58 -8.09
C HIS A 335 13.97 -2.45 -8.01
N LEU A 336 14.13 -3.14 -6.90
CA LEU A 336 15.29 -4.01 -6.65
C LEU A 336 14.81 -5.47 -6.46
N PRO A 337 15.51 -6.46 -7.02
CA PRO A 337 15.13 -7.87 -6.87
C PRO A 337 15.11 -8.38 -5.43
N PHE A 338 15.72 -7.65 -4.50
CA PHE A 338 15.82 -8.00 -3.08
C PHE A 338 15.13 -6.99 -2.15
N THR A 339 14.26 -6.12 -2.65
CA THR A 339 13.58 -5.07 -1.85
C THR A 339 12.91 -5.64 -0.59
N GLY A 340 12.21 -6.76 -0.70
CA GLY A 340 11.58 -7.41 0.46
C GLY A 340 12.59 -7.81 1.55
N GLN A 341 13.78 -8.27 1.16
CA GLN A 341 14.85 -8.65 2.09
C GLN A 341 15.46 -7.42 2.78
N LEU A 342 15.66 -6.32 2.04
CA LEU A 342 16.12 -5.05 2.61
C LEU A 342 15.16 -4.51 3.67
N ILE A 343 13.85 -4.55 3.36
CA ILE A 343 12.80 -4.13 4.28
C ILE A 343 12.77 -5.02 5.53
N ASP A 344 12.83 -6.34 5.37
CA ASP A 344 12.80 -7.28 6.50
C ASP A 344 13.96 -7.07 7.47
N ILE A 345 15.20 -6.91 6.96
CA ILE A 345 16.38 -6.62 7.78
C ILE A 345 16.21 -5.31 8.52
N THR A 346 15.79 -4.25 7.81
CA THR A 346 15.63 -2.90 8.40
C THR A 346 14.52 -2.91 9.46
N THR A 347 13.39 -3.57 9.18
CA THR A 347 12.28 -3.75 10.11
C THR A 347 12.72 -4.35 11.43
N LYS A 348 13.48 -5.45 11.40
CA LYS A 348 13.94 -6.13 12.61
C LYS A 348 14.75 -5.22 13.53
N GLU A 349 15.56 -4.34 12.98
CA GLU A 349 16.35 -3.39 13.76
C GLU A 349 15.54 -2.19 14.24
N ILE A 350 14.62 -1.68 13.42
CA ILE A 350 13.69 -0.59 13.82
C ILE A 350 12.82 -1.06 15.00
N VAL A 351 12.28 -2.28 14.97
CA VAL A 351 11.48 -2.84 16.07
C VAL A 351 12.26 -2.84 17.38
N LYS A 352 13.54 -3.24 17.37
CA LYS A 352 14.37 -3.19 18.59
C LYS A 352 14.54 -1.78 19.13
N ALA A 353 14.69 -0.78 18.26
CA ALA A 353 14.77 0.62 18.66
C ALA A 353 13.43 1.15 19.18
N PHE A 354 12.33 0.80 18.52
CA PHE A 354 10.98 1.18 18.96
C PHE A 354 10.61 0.59 20.33
N GLU A 355 11.13 -0.59 20.64
CA GLU A 355 11.03 -1.23 21.95
C GLU A 355 12.07 -0.72 22.98
N HIS A 356 12.90 0.27 22.63
CA HIS A 356 14.00 0.82 23.44
C HIS A 356 15.08 -0.20 23.85
N LYS A 357 15.24 -1.29 23.07
CA LYS A 357 16.31 -2.30 23.31
C LYS A 357 17.67 -1.80 22.82
N ILE A 358 17.70 -0.99 21.79
CA ILE A 358 18.89 -0.34 21.22
C ILE A 358 18.56 1.11 20.85
N SER A 359 19.57 1.94 20.62
CA SER A 359 19.35 3.31 20.15
C SER A 359 18.95 3.35 18.67
N PRO A 360 18.27 4.43 18.20
CA PRO A 360 17.98 4.65 16.79
C PRO A 360 19.23 4.54 15.90
N GLN A 361 20.32 5.15 16.33
CA GLN A 361 21.61 5.09 15.65
C GLN A 361 22.12 3.64 15.53
N GLN A 362 22.08 2.87 16.62
CA GLN A 362 22.53 1.48 16.60
C GLN A 362 21.66 0.62 15.68
N ALA A 363 20.35 0.84 15.66
CA ALA A 363 19.41 0.11 14.80
C ALA A 363 19.74 0.32 13.31
N LEU A 364 19.86 1.58 12.86
CA LEU A 364 20.14 1.86 11.46
C LEU A 364 21.53 1.43 11.02
N ARG A 365 22.53 1.56 11.90
CA ARG A 365 23.88 1.07 11.64
C ARG A 365 23.91 -0.47 11.52
N ASN A 366 23.22 -1.18 12.42
CA ASN A 366 23.11 -2.62 12.34
C ASN A 366 22.45 -3.07 11.03
N ALA A 367 21.30 -2.45 10.68
CA ALA A 367 20.58 -2.75 9.45
C ALA A 367 21.47 -2.54 8.22
N ALA A 368 22.15 -1.39 8.12
CA ALA A 368 23.07 -1.10 7.03
C ALA A 368 24.21 -2.14 6.92
N SER A 369 24.83 -2.44 8.04
CA SER A 369 25.93 -3.42 8.11
C SER A 369 25.51 -4.85 7.72
N ILE A 370 24.29 -5.27 8.10
CA ILE A 370 23.72 -6.57 7.70
C ILE A 370 23.44 -6.58 6.20
N ILE A 371 22.81 -5.53 5.68
CA ILE A 371 22.49 -5.41 4.25
C ILE A 371 23.75 -5.46 3.40
N GLU A 372 24.78 -4.66 3.74
CA GLU A 372 26.05 -4.63 3.01
C GLU A 372 26.80 -5.96 3.02
N ARG A 373 26.62 -6.77 4.04
CA ARG A 373 27.29 -8.08 4.17
C ARG A 373 26.50 -9.22 3.51
N GLU A 374 25.17 -9.21 3.56
CA GLU A 374 24.33 -10.38 3.26
C GLU A 374 23.49 -10.22 1.98
N VAL A 375 23.32 -9.00 1.47
CA VAL A 375 22.44 -8.73 0.34
C VAL A 375 23.18 -8.15 -0.85
N ILE A 376 24.06 -7.17 -0.63
CA ILE A 376 24.84 -6.48 -1.65
C ILE A 376 26.34 -6.68 -1.43
#